data_ef8d4a9335b7cb8f111001c68e08af57
#
_entry.id   ef8d4a9335b7cb8f111001c68e08af57
#
_cell.length_a   1.000
_cell.length_b   1.000
_cell.length_c   1.000
_cell.angle_alpha   90.00
_cell.angle_beta   90.00
_cell.angle_gamma   90.00
#
_symmetry.space_group_name_H-M   'P 1'
#
loop_
_entity.id
_entity.type
_entity.pdbx_description
1 polymer ?
#
loop_
_entity_poly.entity_id
_entity_poly.type
_entity_poly.pdbx_seq_one_letter_code
_entity_poly.pdbx_strand_id
1 'polypeptide(L)' 'MTQITKDTLISEVLDINPDAAPVFFGMGMHCLGCAMASGETVGEAAEVHGVELNGLLAQLNTMVG' A
#
# COMPACT_ATOMS: atom_id res chain seq x y z
N MET A 1 17.12 -6.37 1.39
CA MET A 1 16.19 -5.63 0.56
C MET A 1 14.76 -5.99 0.92
N THR A 2 13.94 -5.00 1.15
CA THR A 2 12.56 -5.23 1.59
C THR A 2 11.64 -5.33 0.37
N GLN A 3 10.89 -6.43 0.29
CA GLN A 3 9.91 -6.60 -0.76
C GLN A 3 8.51 -6.43 -0.18
N ILE A 4 7.67 -5.65 -0.86
CA ILE A 4 6.30 -5.43 -0.46
C ILE A 4 5.44 -6.59 -0.95
N THR A 5 4.67 -7.18 -0.05
CA THR A 5 3.76 -8.28 -0.36
C THR A 5 2.35 -7.91 0.06
N LYS A 6 1.39 -8.80 -0.22
CA LYS A 6 0.01 -8.57 0.19
C LYS A 6 -0.15 -8.47 1.71
N ASP A 7 0.78 -9.06 2.45
CA ASP A 7 0.72 -9.07 3.92
C ASP A 7 1.47 -7.90 4.56
N THR A 8 2.14 -7.07 3.75
CA THR A 8 2.85 -5.90 4.25
C THR A 8 1.83 -4.85 4.70
N LEU A 9 2.03 -4.29 5.89
CA LEU A 9 1.16 -3.23 6.39
C LEU A 9 1.37 -1.95 5.58
N ILE A 10 0.29 -1.20 5.37
CA ILE A 10 0.38 0.10 4.68
C ILE A 10 1.34 1.03 5.43
N SER A 11 1.31 1.00 6.77
CA SER A 11 2.24 1.80 7.57
C SER A 11 3.69 1.44 7.28
N GLU A 12 3.98 0.16 7.05
CA GLU A 12 5.31 -0.28 6.71
C GLU A 12 5.75 0.22 5.34
N VAL A 13 4.82 0.20 4.38
CA VAL A 13 5.11 0.72 3.03
C VAL A 13 5.50 2.20 3.11
N LEU A 14 4.75 2.97 3.89
CA LEU A 14 5.00 4.41 4.01
C LEU A 14 6.28 4.69 4.80
N ASP A 15 6.66 3.81 5.72
CA ASP A 15 7.94 3.91 6.41
C ASP A 15 9.11 3.68 5.46
N ILE A 16 8.97 2.70 4.57
CA ILE A 16 10.01 2.38 3.59
C ILE A 16 10.13 3.51 2.56
N ASN A 17 9.00 3.98 2.06
CA ASN A 17 8.99 5.03 1.06
C ASN A 17 7.74 5.90 1.19
N PRO A 18 7.85 7.09 1.82
CA PRO A 18 6.70 8.00 1.96
C PRO A 18 6.09 8.41 0.62
N ASP A 19 6.85 8.34 -0.47
CA ASP A 19 6.35 8.70 -1.80
C ASP A 19 5.31 7.70 -2.31
N ALA A 20 5.09 6.60 -1.60
CA ALA A 20 4.02 5.66 -1.93
C ALA A 20 2.64 6.20 -1.59
N ALA A 21 2.53 7.23 -0.77
CA ALA A 21 1.24 7.78 -0.38
C ALA A 21 0.35 8.13 -1.58
N PRO A 22 0.84 8.81 -2.63
CA PRO A 22 -0.01 9.10 -3.79
C PRO A 22 -0.57 7.87 -4.47
N VAL A 23 0.11 6.73 -4.40
CA VAL A 23 -0.38 5.48 -4.98
C VAL A 23 -1.67 5.07 -4.27
N PHE A 24 -1.67 5.13 -2.95
CA PHE A 24 -2.85 4.78 -2.17
C PHE A 24 -3.98 5.78 -2.36
N PHE A 25 -3.67 7.07 -2.47
CA PHE A 25 -4.67 8.08 -2.77
C PHE A 25 -5.33 7.83 -4.12
N GLY A 26 -4.54 7.39 -5.10
CA GLY A 26 -5.07 7.05 -6.42
C GLY A 26 -6.01 5.85 -6.40
N MET A 27 -5.93 5.03 -5.37
CA MET A 27 -6.84 3.91 -5.17
C MET A 27 -8.17 4.32 -4.54
N GLY A 28 -8.30 5.56 -4.12
CA GLY A 28 -9.49 6.02 -3.43
C GLY A 28 -9.35 6.03 -1.91
N MET A 29 -8.16 5.82 -1.40
CA MET A 29 -7.91 5.86 0.05
C MET A 29 -7.70 7.30 0.49
N HIS A 30 -8.77 7.95 0.91
CA HIS A 30 -8.71 9.36 1.26
C HIS A 30 -8.19 9.61 2.67
N CYS A 31 -8.14 8.58 3.51
CA CYS A 31 -7.70 8.72 4.90
C CYS A 31 -6.67 7.64 5.25
N LEU A 32 -5.43 7.87 4.88
CA LEU A 32 -4.36 6.92 5.16
C LEU A 32 -4.14 6.75 6.67
N GLY A 33 -4.37 7.81 7.44
CA GLY A 33 -4.24 7.71 8.88
C GLY A 33 -5.13 6.64 9.49
N CYS A 34 -6.35 6.50 8.99
CA CYS A 34 -7.27 5.47 9.47
C CYS A 34 -6.79 4.07 9.09
N ALA A 35 -6.31 3.90 7.85
CA ALA A 35 -5.80 2.62 7.40
C ALA A 35 -4.57 2.20 8.21
N MET A 36 -3.68 3.14 8.48
CA MET A 36 -2.49 2.87 9.29
C MET A 36 -2.85 2.50 10.72
N ALA A 37 -3.81 3.21 11.31
CA ALA A 37 -4.24 2.96 12.68
C ALA A 37 -4.92 1.60 12.82
N SER A 38 -5.62 1.14 11.79
CA SER A 38 -6.32 -0.14 11.82
C SER A 38 -5.40 -1.32 11.50
N GLY A 39 -4.17 -1.07 11.08
CA GLY A 39 -3.23 -2.14 10.71
C GLY A 39 -3.58 -2.82 9.40
N GLU A 40 -4.16 -2.07 8.46
CA GLU A 40 -4.56 -2.62 7.18
C GLU A 40 -3.34 -3.02 6.34
N THR A 41 -3.43 -4.19 5.69
CA THR A 41 -2.38 -4.65 4.78
C THR A 41 -2.64 -4.17 3.35
N VAL A 42 -1.60 -4.25 2.52
CA VAL A 42 -1.71 -3.90 1.10
C VAL A 42 -2.79 -4.76 0.42
N GLY A 43 -2.81 -6.07 0.73
CA GLY A 43 -3.81 -6.97 0.14
C GLY A 43 -5.23 -6.62 0.55
N GLU A 44 -5.42 -6.28 1.81
CA GLU A 44 -6.74 -5.86 2.30
C GLU A 44 -7.20 -4.57 1.62
N ALA A 45 -6.30 -3.61 1.47
CA ALA A 45 -6.62 -2.36 0.80
C ALA A 45 -7.00 -2.61 -0.67
N ALA A 46 -6.25 -3.45 -1.37
CA ALA A 46 -6.54 -3.77 -2.76
C ALA A 46 -7.93 -4.41 -2.89
N GLU A 47 -8.26 -5.32 -1.99
CA GLU A 47 -9.56 -5.99 -2.01
C GLU A 47 -10.70 -5.01 -1.77
N VAL A 48 -10.58 -4.17 -0.75
CA VAL A 48 -11.62 -3.22 -0.38
C VAL A 48 -11.87 -2.19 -1.49
N HIS A 49 -10.79 -1.74 -2.15
CA HIS A 49 -10.89 -0.70 -3.16
C HIS A 49 -10.98 -1.24 -4.59
N GLY A 50 -11.06 -2.56 -4.75
CA GLY A 50 -11.22 -3.19 -6.06
C GLY A 50 -10.02 -3.00 -6.98
N VAL A 51 -8.82 -2.92 -6.43
CA VAL A 51 -7.59 -2.74 -7.19
C VAL A 51 -6.95 -4.09 -7.46
N GLU A 52 -6.36 -4.26 -8.64
CA GLU A 52 -5.68 -5.50 -8.98
C GLU A 52 -4.38 -5.61 -8.17
N LEU A 53 -4.31 -6.63 -7.32
CA LEU A 53 -3.25 -6.76 -6.33
C LEU A 53 -1.85 -6.86 -6.95
N ASN A 54 -1.69 -7.71 -7.97
CA ASN A 54 -0.37 -7.91 -8.56
C ASN A 54 0.18 -6.65 -9.21
N GLY A 55 -0.69 -5.88 -9.85
CA GLY A 55 -0.30 -4.60 -10.43
C GLY A 55 0.12 -3.59 -9.36
N LEU A 56 -0.63 -3.56 -8.26
CA LEU A 56 -0.31 -2.68 -7.15
C LEU A 56 1.03 -3.05 -6.53
N LEU A 57 1.26 -4.35 -6.29
CA LEU A 57 2.51 -4.80 -5.72
C LEU A 57 3.70 -4.49 -6.63
N ALA A 58 3.53 -4.68 -7.94
CA ALA A 58 4.58 -4.36 -8.89
C ALA A 58 4.93 -2.87 -8.84
N GLN A 59 3.92 -2.02 -8.77
CA GLN A 59 4.13 -0.59 -8.69
C GLN A 59 4.85 -0.19 -7.41
N LEU A 60 4.42 -0.73 -6.28
CA LEU A 60 5.03 -0.42 -4.98
C LEU A 60 6.47 -0.92 -4.92
N ASN A 61 6.73 -2.12 -5.42
CA ASN A 61 8.09 -2.68 -5.39
C ASN A 61 9.04 -1.94 -6.33
N THR A 62 8.53 -1.38 -7.41
CA THR A 62 9.34 -0.51 -8.28
C THR A 62 9.81 0.72 -7.52
N MET A 63 8.99 1.26 -6.64
CA MET A 63 9.33 2.44 -5.87
C MET A 63 10.37 2.18 -4.79
N VAL A 64 10.36 0.97 -4.20
CA VAL A 64 11.30 0.63 -3.12
C VAL A 64 12.55 -0.06 -3.63
N GLY A 65 12.52 -0.54 -4.84
CA GLY A 65 13.67 -1.18 -5.47
C GLY A 65 14.61 -0.17 -6.02
#